data_5c6463963a9d2d5aec3dd650ecbf401f
#
_entry.id   5c6463963a9d2d5aec3dd650ecbf401f
#
_cell.length_a   1.000
_cell.length_b   1.000
_cell.length_c   1.000
_cell.angle_alpha   90.00
_cell.angle_beta   90.00
_cell.angle_gamma   90.00
#
_symmetry.space_group_name_H-M   'P 1'
#
loop_
_entity.id
_entity.type
_entity.pdbx_description
1 polymer ?
#
loop_
_entity_poly.entity_id
_entity_poly.type
_entity_poly.pdbx_seq_one_letter_code
_entity_poly.pdbx_strand_id
1 'polypeptide(L)'
;TSDGIRNGTKEMRYSLIGREVTNDTLCEHLSASGLEGTIAVVACDKPPVGTLSAILEHNRPAIIMSDGSIRPGVDSVTKEPIDLITAYQLAGSDDEVLKKRIACEACPGHGSCGGIFTYNTMQTFIGVVGMQPLEMVSPASEDQRRLEEFPNKLITYLDNMIKNDIKPRDIVTRDSIRNAIIVAMSIGCLLYTSDAADD
;
A
#
# COMPACT_ATOMS: atom_id res chain seq x y z
N THR A 1 -11.67 1.32 -0.47
CA THR A 1 -11.90 2.34 0.57
C THR A 1 -10.67 2.51 1.43
N SER A 2 -10.37 3.74 1.83
CA SER A 2 -9.17 4.11 2.57
C SER A 2 -9.44 4.12 4.09
N ASP A 3 -8.62 3.45 4.88
CA ASP A 3 -8.66 3.53 6.33
C ASP A 3 -8.23 4.92 6.83
N GLY A 4 -7.40 5.63 6.09
CA GLY A 4 -7.05 7.01 6.42
C GLY A 4 -8.24 7.96 6.55
N ILE A 5 -9.29 7.75 5.76
CA ILE A 5 -10.54 8.53 5.87
C ILE A 5 -11.36 8.12 7.10
N ARG A 6 -11.26 6.87 7.54
CA ARG A 6 -12.05 6.32 8.65
C ARG A 6 -11.36 6.46 9.99
N ASN A 7 -10.06 6.73 9.99
CA ASN A 7 -9.24 6.79 11.20
C ASN A 7 -9.82 7.79 12.20
N GLY A 8 -9.93 7.38 13.47
CA GLY A 8 -10.54 8.18 14.53
C GLY A 8 -12.08 8.27 14.49
N THR A 9 -12.75 7.53 13.60
CA THR A 9 -14.22 7.50 13.49
C THR A 9 -14.79 6.12 13.81
N LYS A 10 -16.10 6.04 14.04
CA LYS A 10 -16.83 4.77 14.24
C LYS A 10 -16.74 3.83 13.04
N GLU A 11 -16.51 4.39 11.87
CA GLU A 11 -16.44 3.69 10.58
C GLU A 11 -15.18 2.86 10.45
N MET A 12 -14.18 3.03 11.31
CA MET A 12 -12.96 2.21 11.33
C MET A 12 -13.27 0.72 11.53
N ARG A 13 -14.35 0.37 12.23
CA ARG A 13 -14.85 -1.02 12.36
C ARG A 13 -15.16 -1.73 11.05
N TYR A 14 -15.30 -1.00 9.94
CA TYR A 14 -15.51 -1.56 8.60
C TYR A 14 -14.20 -1.81 7.83
N SER A 15 -13.06 -1.56 8.44
CA SER A 15 -11.75 -1.71 7.80
C SER A 15 -11.50 -3.14 7.31
N LEU A 16 -11.62 -4.13 8.18
CA LEU A 16 -11.44 -5.54 7.83
C LEU A 16 -12.47 -6.01 6.80
N ILE A 17 -13.72 -5.59 6.94
CA ILE A 17 -14.77 -5.88 5.95
C ILE A 17 -14.36 -5.32 4.57
N GLY A 18 -13.76 -4.14 4.51
CA GLY A 18 -13.25 -3.55 3.27
C GLY A 18 -12.19 -4.41 2.59
N ARG A 19 -11.37 -5.14 3.33
CA ARG A 19 -10.41 -6.10 2.79
C ARG A 19 -11.12 -7.26 2.09
N GLU A 20 -12.09 -7.89 2.77
CA GLU A 20 -12.86 -9.01 2.20
C GLU A 20 -13.65 -8.59 0.96
N VAL A 21 -14.34 -7.44 1.03
CA VAL A 21 -15.06 -6.89 -0.13
C VAL A 21 -14.13 -6.63 -1.31
N THR A 22 -12.90 -6.17 -1.06
CA THR A 22 -11.90 -5.98 -2.12
C THR A 22 -11.54 -7.33 -2.76
N ASN A 23 -11.28 -8.35 -1.95
CA ASN A 23 -11.00 -9.71 -2.42
C ASN A 23 -12.14 -10.23 -3.31
N ASP A 24 -13.36 -10.25 -2.80
CA ASP A 24 -14.53 -10.82 -3.48
C ASP A 24 -14.82 -10.11 -4.80
N THR A 25 -14.80 -8.76 -4.77
CA THR A 25 -15.05 -7.94 -5.98
C THR A 25 -13.99 -8.19 -7.05
N LEU A 26 -12.72 -8.30 -6.67
CA LEU A 26 -11.66 -8.59 -7.62
C LEU A 26 -11.74 -10.03 -8.15
N CYS A 27 -12.03 -11.01 -7.30
CA CYS A 27 -12.21 -12.39 -7.73
C CYS A 27 -13.33 -12.51 -8.77
N GLU A 28 -14.48 -11.87 -8.52
CA GLU A 28 -15.58 -11.83 -9.47
C GLU A 28 -15.14 -11.17 -10.79
N HIS A 29 -14.59 -9.98 -10.71
CA HIS A 29 -14.18 -9.22 -11.89
C HIS A 29 -13.12 -9.94 -12.73
N LEU A 30 -12.07 -10.45 -12.10
CA LEU A 30 -11.00 -11.19 -12.78
C LEU A 30 -11.52 -12.48 -13.43
N SER A 31 -12.42 -13.17 -12.75
CA SER A 31 -13.02 -14.41 -13.28
C SER A 31 -13.96 -14.13 -14.47
N ALA A 32 -14.76 -13.07 -14.38
CA ALA A 32 -15.71 -12.71 -15.44
C ALA A 32 -15.04 -12.13 -16.69
N SER A 33 -13.91 -11.40 -16.52
CA SER A 33 -13.27 -10.69 -17.63
C SER A 33 -12.44 -11.58 -18.57
N GLY A 34 -12.07 -12.78 -18.14
CA GLY A 34 -11.30 -13.73 -18.98
C GLY A 34 -9.88 -13.24 -19.34
N LEU A 35 -9.32 -12.31 -18.57
CA LEU A 35 -8.00 -11.72 -18.82
C LEU A 35 -6.88 -12.75 -18.60
N GLU A 36 -5.86 -12.70 -19.43
CA GLU A 36 -4.69 -13.59 -19.32
C GLU A 36 -3.69 -13.10 -18.26
N GLY A 37 -3.69 -11.80 -17.96
CA GLY A 37 -2.82 -11.22 -16.98
C GLY A 37 -3.36 -9.92 -16.40
N THR A 38 -2.86 -9.53 -15.22
CA THR A 38 -3.37 -8.38 -14.47
C THR A 38 -2.23 -7.56 -13.86
N ILE A 39 -2.32 -6.25 -13.98
CA ILE A 39 -1.52 -5.30 -13.18
C ILE A 39 -2.49 -4.58 -12.24
N ALA A 40 -2.29 -4.75 -10.94
CA ALA A 40 -3.10 -4.10 -9.92
C ALA A 40 -2.33 -2.98 -9.25
N VAL A 41 -2.83 -1.74 -9.36
CA VAL A 41 -2.28 -0.60 -8.60
C VAL A 41 -3.08 -0.45 -7.32
N VAL A 42 -2.38 -0.50 -6.18
CA VAL A 42 -3.00 -0.54 -4.86
C VAL A 42 -2.51 0.57 -3.94
N ALA A 43 -3.41 1.06 -3.14
CA ALA A 43 -3.20 2.12 -2.15
C ALA A 43 -3.71 1.69 -0.78
N CYS A 44 -3.30 2.39 0.27
CA CYS A 44 -3.76 2.18 1.63
C CYS A 44 -3.33 0.81 2.21
N ASP A 45 -3.94 0.34 3.28
CA ASP A 45 -3.50 -0.82 4.06
C ASP A 45 -4.27 -2.12 3.75
N LYS A 46 -5.58 -2.08 3.65
CA LYS A 46 -6.43 -3.26 3.42
C LYS A 46 -6.54 -3.68 1.94
N PRO A 47 -6.65 -2.74 0.98
CA PRO A 47 -6.71 -3.11 -0.44
C PRO A 47 -5.50 -3.90 -0.95
N PRO A 48 -4.24 -3.62 -0.55
CA PRO A 48 -3.11 -4.46 -0.96
C PRO A 48 -3.27 -5.92 -0.56
N VAL A 49 -3.73 -6.19 0.66
CA VAL A 49 -3.94 -7.55 1.17
C VAL A 49 -5.10 -8.23 0.45
N GLY A 50 -6.25 -7.53 0.32
CA GLY A 50 -7.40 -8.05 -0.41
C GLY A 50 -7.06 -8.36 -1.87
N THR A 51 -6.28 -7.49 -2.52
CA THR A 51 -5.82 -7.69 -3.90
C THR A 51 -4.87 -8.89 -4.01
N LEU A 52 -3.91 -9.03 -3.08
CA LEU A 52 -3.01 -10.18 -3.07
C LEU A 52 -3.79 -11.49 -2.91
N SER A 53 -4.78 -11.52 -2.01
CA SER A 53 -5.66 -12.70 -1.84
C SER A 53 -6.41 -13.03 -3.12
N ALA A 54 -7.05 -12.05 -3.76
CA ALA A 54 -7.79 -12.24 -5.00
C ALA A 54 -6.89 -12.75 -6.15
N ILE A 55 -5.69 -12.19 -6.29
CA ILE A 55 -4.71 -12.60 -7.29
C ILE A 55 -4.27 -14.05 -7.05
N LEU A 56 -4.03 -14.42 -5.80
CA LEU A 56 -3.67 -15.78 -5.44
C LEU A 56 -4.83 -16.76 -5.68
N GLU A 57 -6.05 -16.35 -5.43
CA GLU A 57 -7.25 -17.15 -5.65
C GLU A 57 -7.49 -17.38 -7.14
N HIS A 58 -7.43 -16.33 -7.94
CA HIS A 58 -7.57 -16.39 -9.40
C HIS A 58 -6.41 -17.12 -10.08
N ASN A 59 -5.21 -16.99 -9.56
CA ASN A 59 -3.97 -17.68 -9.96
C ASN A 59 -3.65 -17.59 -11.46
N ARG A 60 -3.80 -16.43 -12.06
CA ARG A 60 -3.29 -16.08 -13.39
C ARG A 60 -2.15 -15.08 -13.29
N PRO A 61 -1.26 -14.97 -14.31
CA PRO A 61 -0.16 -14.02 -14.29
C PRO A 61 -0.58 -12.64 -13.79
N ALA A 62 0.06 -12.14 -12.75
CA ALA A 62 -0.31 -10.87 -12.15
C ALA A 62 0.87 -10.18 -11.44
N ILE A 63 0.84 -8.85 -11.42
CA ILE A 63 1.79 -8.02 -10.71
C ILE A 63 1.00 -6.99 -9.90
N ILE A 64 1.42 -6.77 -8.67
CA ILE A 64 0.89 -5.70 -7.82
C ILE A 64 1.87 -4.53 -7.88
N MET A 65 1.36 -3.31 -7.95
CA MET A 65 2.15 -2.10 -7.87
C MET A 65 1.58 -1.17 -6.80
N SER A 66 2.44 -0.65 -5.96
CA SER A 66 2.12 0.41 -5.00
C SER A 66 1.81 1.71 -5.74
N ASP A 67 0.85 2.50 -5.25
CA ASP A 67 0.58 3.87 -5.72
C ASP A 67 1.65 4.87 -5.30
N GLY A 68 2.47 4.53 -4.31
CA GLY A 68 3.55 5.36 -3.77
C GLY A 68 3.15 6.15 -2.53
N SER A 69 4.15 6.44 -1.70
CA SER A 69 3.97 7.20 -0.48
C SER A 69 3.86 8.70 -0.74
N ILE A 70 3.03 9.39 0.05
CA ILE A 70 2.97 10.85 0.05
C ILE A 70 4.25 11.43 0.65
N ARG A 71 4.73 12.55 0.11
CA ARG A 71 5.89 13.25 0.66
C ARG A 71 5.51 14.07 1.89
N PRO A 72 6.45 14.26 2.84
CA PRO A 72 6.29 15.22 3.92
C PRO A 72 6.18 16.64 3.37
N GLY A 73 5.49 17.50 4.10
CA GLY A 73 5.40 18.91 3.81
C GLY A 73 6.44 19.76 4.55
N VAL A 74 6.23 21.07 4.53
CA VAL A 74 7.08 22.04 5.24
C VAL A 74 6.17 23.04 5.94
N ASP A 75 6.39 23.25 7.23
CA ASP A 75 5.69 24.30 7.99
C ASP A 75 6.02 25.67 7.41
N SER A 76 5.00 26.40 6.97
CA SER A 76 5.16 27.73 6.35
C SER A 76 5.76 28.78 7.28
N VAL A 77 5.69 28.58 8.60
CA VAL A 77 6.20 29.50 9.63
C VAL A 77 7.60 29.12 10.08
N THR A 78 7.80 27.88 10.53
CA THR A 78 9.10 27.43 11.08
C THR A 78 10.10 27.02 10.00
N LYS A 79 9.62 26.72 8.78
CA LYS A 79 10.40 26.17 7.67
C LYS A 79 10.96 24.77 7.92
N GLU A 80 10.51 24.11 8.98
CA GLU A 80 10.90 22.73 9.30
C GLU A 80 10.05 21.71 8.50
N PRO A 81 10.62 20.56 8.18
CA PRO A 81 9.85 19.44 7.62
C PRO A 81 8.77 18.98 8.60
N ILE A 82 7.58 18.76 8.10
CA ILE A 82 6.44 18.23 8.87
C ILE A 82 5.78 17.11 8.09
N ASP A 83 5.20 16.18 8.83
CA ASP A 83 4.56 14.99 8.26
C ASP A 83 3.26 14.65 8.99
N LEU A 84 2.68 13.51 8.65
CA LEU A 84 1.47 12.99 9.27
C LEU A 84 1.61 12.83 10.79
N ILE A 85 2.80 12.43 11.29
CA ILE A 85 3.03 12.27 12.73
C ILE A 85 2.95 13.62 13.43
N THR A 86 3.53 14.66 12.84
CA THR A 86 3.43 16.05 13.35
C THR A 86 1.97 16.47 13.47
N ALA A 87 1.13 16.17 12.47
CA ALA A 87 -0.29 16.47 12.53
C ALA A 87 -1.02 15.68 13.64
N TYR A 88 -0.70 14.40 13.83
CA TYR A 88 -1.29 13.60 14.92
C TYR A 88 -0.87 14.07 16.30
N GLN A 89 0.38 14.44 16.49
CA GLN A 89 0.86 14.97 17.78
C GLN A 89 0.12 16.23 18.19
N LEU A 90 -0.33 17.02 17.22
CA LEU A 90 -1.08 18.26 17.47
C LEU A 90 -2.60 18.07 17.57
N ALA A 91 -3.11 16.87 17.31
CA ALA A 91 -4.55 16.60 17.33
C ALA A 91 -5.22 16.98 18.67
N GLY A 92 -4.50 16.82 19.79
CA GLY A 92 -4.96 17.20 21.14
C GLY A 92 -4.63 18.64 21.56
N SER A 93 -4.06 19.47 20.69
CA SER A 93 -3.75 20.86 20.99
C SER A 93 -5.00 21.71 21.05
N ASP A 94 -5.04 22.70 21.96
CA ASP A 94 -6.11 23.71 22.01
C ASP A 94 -5.91 24.83 20.98
N ASP A 95 -4.76 24.91 20.33
CA ASP A 95 -4.47 25.90 19.29
C ASP A 95 -5.06 25.45 17.93
N GLU A 96 -6.31 25.83 17.67
CA GLU A 96 -7.02 25.51 16.45
C GLU A 96 -6.37 26.11 15.19
N VAL A 97 -5.67 27.25 15.30
CA VAL A 97 -4.98 27.87 14.17
C VAL A 97 -3.77 27.05 13.77
N LEU A 98 -2.96 26.64 14.76
CA LEU A 98 -1.83 25.76 14.54
C LEU A 98 -2.27 24.40 13.98
N LYS A 99 -3.27 23.77 14.58
CA LYS A 99 -3.82 22.47 14.12
C LYS A 99 -4.22 22.54 12.65
N LYS A 100 -5.02 23.55 12.29
CA LYS A 100 -5.49 23.72 10.90
C LYS A 100 -4.35 23.93 9.93
N ARG A 101 -3.36 24.76 10.29
CA ARG A 101 -2.18 25.00 9.46
C ARG A 101 -1.40 23.72 9.22
N ILE A 102 -1.02 23.01 10.29
CA ILE A 102 -0.23 21.78 10.19
C ILE A 102 -1.01 20.69 9.45
N ALA A 103 -2.31 20.55 9.69
CA ALA A 103 -3.15 19.58 8.95
C ALA A 103 -3.17 19.86 7.45
N CYS A 104 -3.10 21.11 7.01
CA CYS A 104 -3.06 21.48 5.61
C CYS A 104 -1.66 21.33 4.97
N GLU A 105 -0.61 21.47 5.76
CA GLU A 105 0.77 21.57 5.26
C GLU A 105 1.57 20.28 5.43
N ALA A 106 1.17 19.36 6.32
CA ALA A 106 1.94 18.16 6.67
C ALA A 106 2.06 17.15 5.50
N CYS A 107 1.03 17.06 4.66
CA CYS A 107 0.98 16.13 3.53
C CYS A 107 0.34 16.82 2.30
N PRO A 108 1.05 17.74 1.65
CA PRO A 108 0.44 18.63 0.65
C PRO A 108 0.19 17.98 -0.72
N GLY A 109 0.77 16.82 -0.98
CA GLY A 109 0.70 16.14 -2.27
C GLY A 109 -0.37 15.05 -2.32
N HIS A 110 -0.10 14.03 -3.09
CA HIS A 110 -0.91 12.81 -3.21
C HIS A 110 -0.07 11.59 -2.90
N GLY A 111 -0.73 10.46 -2.60
CA GLY A 111 -0.09 9.19 -2.28
C GLY A 111 -0.64 8.58 -1.00
N SER A 112 -0.20 7.37 -0.72
CA SER A 112 -0.50 6.67 0.54
C SER A 112 0.41 7.14 1.67
N CYS A 113 0.18 6.64 2.89
CA CYS A 113 0.91 7.07 4.09
C CYS A 113 2.43 7.07 3.89
N GLY A 114 3.10 8.17 4.28
CA GLY A 114 4.55 8.32 4.15
C GLY A 114 5.37 7.59 5.20
N GLY A 115 4.77 7.23 6.34
CA GLY A 115 5.43 6.47 7.41
C GLY A 115 5.41 4.96 7.18
N ILE A 116 6.18 4.20 7.98
CA ILE A 116 6.13 2.75 8.00
C ILE A 116 4.91 2.29 8.82
N PHE A 117 3.73 2.65 8.32
CA PHE A 117 2.44 2.18 8.79
C PHE A 117 2.02 0.93 8.01
N THR A 118 0.79 0.50 8.17
CA THR A 118 0.28 -0.72 7.55
C THR A 118 0.46 -0.73 6.02
N TYR A 119 0.28 0.42 5.35
CA TYR A 119 0.49 0.53 3.91
C TYR A 119 1.92 0.16 3.50
N ASN A 120 2.94 0.86 4.00
CA ASN A 120 4.34 0.59 3.63
C ASN A 120 4.81 -0.79 4.12
N THR A 121 4.28 -1.27 5.24
CA THR A 121 4.50 -2.64 5.72
C THR A 121 3.98 -3.65 4.70
N MET A 122 2.74 -3.48 4.21
CA MET A 122 2.15 -4.41 3.24
C MET A 122 2.82 -4.30 1.88
N GLN A 123 3.23 -3.11 1.44
CA GLN A 123 3.99 -2.96 0.20
C GLN A 123 5.34 -3.66 0.28
N THR A 124 6.06 -3.54 1.39
CA THR A 124 7.31 -4.27 1.63
C THR A 124 7.06 -5.78 1.64
N PHE A 125 6.03 -6.23 2.34
CA PHE A 125 5.63 -7.63 2.35
C PHE A 125 5.38 -8.16 0.94
N ILE A 126 4.57 -7.47 0.14
CA ILE A 126 4.23 -7.85 -1.24
C ILE A 126 5.48 -7.86 -2.14
N GLY A 127 6.39 -6.90 -1.95
CA GLY A 127 7.68 -6.88 -2.66
C GLY A 127 8.54 -8.09 -2.31
N VAL A 128 8.67 -8.42 -1.03
CA VAL A 128 9.51 -9.55 -0.58
C VAL A 128 8.91 -10.91 -0.94
N VAL A 129 7.59 -11.07 -0.94
CA VAL A 129 6.99 -12.31 -1.48
C VAL A 129 7.14 -12.45 -2.98
N GLY A 130 7.55 -11.39 -3.71
CA GLY A 130 7.84 -11.42 -5.13
C GLY A 130 6.68 -11.00 -6.04
N MET A 131 5.58 -10.46 -5.48
CA MET A 131 4.43 -10.03 -6.27
C MET A 131 4.50 -8.56 -6.72
N GLN A 132 5.54 -7.83 -6.29
CA GLN A 132 5.87 -6.48 -6.73
C GLN A 132 7.37 -6.37 -6.97
N PRO A 133 7.84 -5.75 -8.07
CA PRO A 133 9.26 -5.46 -8.25
C PRO A 133 9.79 -4.59 -7.11
N LEU A 134 10.92 -4.99 -6.48
CA LEU A 134 11.44 -4.33 -5.27
C LEU A 134 11.77 -2.86 -5.49
N GLU A 135 12.24 -2.49 -6.68
CA GLU A 135 12.52 -1.09 -7.04
C GLU A 135 11.27 -0.19 -7.09
N MET A 136 10.09 -0.80 -7.12
CA MET A 136 8.79 -0.08 -7.17
C MET A 136 8.12 0.04 -5.79
N VAL A 137 8.69 -0.56 -4.74
CA VAL A 137 8.11 -0.54 -3.39
C VAL A 137 8.20 0.84 -2.75
N SER A 138 9.40 1.44 -2.73
CA SER A 138 9.69 2.64 -1.93
C SER A 138 9.49 3.99 -2.63
N PRO A 139 9.52 4.13 -3.98
CA PRO A 139 9.39 5.44 -4.60
C PRO A 139 8.10 6.16 -4.21
N ALA A 140 8.23 7.45 -3.92
CA ALA A 140 7.07 8.31 -3.63
C ALA A 140 6.10 8.36 -4.82
N SER A 141 4.85 8.72 -4.57
CA SER A 141 3.82 8.83 -5.62
C SER A 141 4.19 9.82 -6.74
N GLU A 142 4.94 10.87 -6.40
CA GLU A 142 5.41 11.91 -7.32
C GLU A 142 6.74 11.56 -8.02
N ASP A 143 7.29 10.37 -7.80
CA ASP A 143 8.53 9.95 -8.46
C ASP A 143 8.29 9.78 -9.96
N GLN A 144 9.04 10.51 -10.78
CA GLN A 144 8.88 10.51 -12.24
C GLN A 144 9.00 9.10 -12.85
N ARG A 145 9.79 8.22 -12.26
CA ARG A 145 9.92 6.83 -12.71
C ARG A 145 8.58 6.09 -12.75
N ARG A 146 7.61 6.50 -11.90
CA ARG A 146 6.25 5.92 -11.90
C ARG A 146 5.48 6.17 -13.19
N LEU A 147 5.76 7.27 -13.86
CA LEU A 147 5.11 7.62 -15.13
C LEU A 147 5.96 7.21 -16.34
N GLU A 148 7.27 7.32 -16.25
CA GLU A 148 8.18 7.17 -17.38
C GLU A 148 8.74 5.76 -17.53
N GLU A 149 9.11 5.10 -16.42
CA GLU A 149 9.81 3.81 -16.46
C GLU A 149 8.93 2.61 -16.04
N PHE A 150 8.21 2.73 -14.92
CA PHE A 150 7.53 1.60 -14.32
C PHE A 150 6.45 0.98 -15.20
N PRO A 151 5.63 1.73 -15.95
CA PRO A 151 4.64 1.13 -16.83
C PRO A 151 5.25 0.18 -17.85
N ASN A 152 6.34 0.59 -18.49
CA ASN A 152 7.03 -0.24 -19.49
C ASN A 152 7.67 -1.49 -18.87
N LYS A 153 8.26 -1.35 -17.67
CA LYS A 153 8.81 -2.49 -16.94
C LYS A 153 7.72 -3.48 -16.53
N LEU A 154 6.59 -2.97 -16.00
CA LEU A 154 5.45 -3.82 -15.59
C LEU A 154 4.87 -4.60 -16.76
N ILE A 155 4.70 -3.95 -17.92
CA ILE A 155 4.25 -4.62 -19.14
C ILE A 155 5.24 -5.73 -19.54
N THR A 156 6.54 -5.43 -19.51
CA THR A 156 7.58 -6.41 -19.85
C THR A 156 7.58 -7.60 -18.89
N TYR A 157 7.44 -7.35 -17.59
CA TYR A 157 7.39 -8.42 -16.59
C TYR A 157 6.13 -9.27 -16.73
N LEU A 158 4.97 -8.63 -16.92
CA LEU A 158 3.72 -9.34 -17.09
C LEU A 158 3.71 -10.19 -18.37
N ASP A 159 4.19 -9.64 -19.49
CA ASP A 159 4.35 -10.38 -20.77
C ASP A 159 5.25 -11.61 -20.59
N ASN A 160 6.35 -11.45 -19.86
CA ASN A 160 7.23 -12.59 -19.54
C ASN A 160 6.52 -13.63 -18.66
N MET A 161 5.73 -13.21 -17.67
CA MET A 161 4.95 -14.15 -16.84
C MET A 161 3.93 -14.92 -17.68
N ILE A 162 3.22 -14.23 -18.59
CA ILE A 162 2.23 -14.86 -19.48
C ILE A 162 2.92 -15.87 -20.41
N LYS A 163 4.02 -15.48 -21.06
CA LYS A 163 4.75 -16.34 -22.01
C LYS A 163 5.33 -17.60 -21.37
N ASN A 164 5.71 -17.53 -20.10
CA ASN A 164 6.31 -18.65 -19.37
C ASN A 164 5.34 -19.34 -18.41
N ASP A 165 4.05 -19.00 -18.45
CA ASP A 165 2.99 -19.52 -17.57
C ASP A 165 3.34 -19.41 -16.07
N ILE A 166 4.02 -18.32 -15.68
CA ILE A 166 4.39 -18.06 -14.29
C ILE A 166 3.17 -17.50 -13.54
N LYS A 167 2.73 -18.22 -12.54
CA LYS A 167 1.52 -17.88 -11.77
C LYS A 167 1.85 -17.37 -10.37
N PRO A 168 0.95 -16.59 -9.76
CA PRO A 168 1.15 -16.08 -8.40
C PRO A 168 1.49 -17.16 -7.37
N ARG A 169 0.87 -18.34 -7.44
CA ARG A 169 1.14 -19.44 -6.51
C ARG A 169 2.49 -20.13 -6.74
N ASP A 170 3.14 -19.91 -7.87
CA ASP A 170 4.51 -20.37 -8.11
C ASP A 170 5.52 -19.45 -7.39
N ILE A 171 5.16 -18.17 -7.20
CA ILE A 171 5.98 -17.14 -6.57
C ILE A 171 5.72 -17.10 -5.05
N VAL A 172 4.44 -17.05 -4.66
CA VAL A 172 4.02 -16.94 -3.27
C VAL A 172 4.01 -18.33 -2.63
N THR A 173 5.11 -18.67 -2.03
CA THR A 173 5.33 -19.94 -1.34
C THR A 173 5.39 -19.73 0.18
N ARG A 174 5.38 -20.84 0.94
CA ARG A 174 5.59 -20.77 2.40
C ARG A 174 6.90 -20.07 2.76
N ASP A 175 7.96 -20.31 1.99
CA ASP A 175 9.27 -19.72 2.27
C ASP A 175 9.31 -18.23 1.90
N SER A 176 8.68 -17.81 0.79
CA SER A 176 8.59 -16.40 0.43
C SER A 176 7.77 -15.61 1.46
N ILE A 177 6.67 -16.17 1.97
CA ILE A 177 5.88 -15.60 3.07
C ILE A 177 6.71 -15.48 4.35
N ARG A 178 7.43 -16.54 4.73
CA ARG A 178 8.32 -16.52 5.90
C ARG A 178 9.39 -15.44 5.77
N ASN A 179 10.02 -15.32 4.61
CA ASN A 179 11.01 -14.30 4.36
C ASN A 179 10.40 -12.88 4.47
N ALA A 180 9.20 -12.68 3.94
CA ALA A 180 8.50 -11.40 4.03
C ALA A 180 8.18 -11.02 5.47
N ILE A 181 7.75 -11.97 6.30
CA ILE A 181 7.53 -11.76 7.74
C ILE A 181 8.84 -11.37 8.43
N ILE A 182 9.95 -12.07 8.16
CA ILE A 182 11.25 -11.77 8.75
C ILE A 182 11.69 -10.35 8.39
N VAL A 183 11.57 -9.97 7.11
CA VAL A 183 11.93 -8.61 6.67
C VAL A 183 11.02 -7.57 7.31
N ALA A 184 9.71 -7.79 7.31
CA ALA A 184 8.76 -6.89 7.94
C ALA A 184 9.06 -6.67 9.42
N MET A 185 9.37 -7.72 10.16
CA MET A 185 9.80 -7.63 11.57
C MET A 185 11.13 -6.88 11.73
N SER A 186 12.08 -7.10 10.83
CA SER A 186 13.42 -6.49 10.88
C SER A 186 13.41 -5.00 10.67
N ILE A 187 12.49 -4.47 9.88
CA ILE A 187 12.35 -3.03 9.63
C ILE A 187 11.48 -2.32 10.69
N GLY A 188 11.04 -3.02 11.73
CA GLY A 188 10.23 -2.45 12.79
C GLY A 188 8.82 -2.05 12.32
N CYS A 189 8.21 -2.87 11.47
CA CYS A 189 6.89 -2.59 10.95
C CYS A 189 5.79 -2.65 12.02
N LEU A 190 4.69 -1.95 11.76
CA LEU A 190 3.50 -1.89 12.62
C LEU A 190 2.83 -3.24 12.89
N LEU A 191 3.14 -4.30 12.15
CA LEU A 191 2.58 -5.64 12.41
C LEU A 191 2.89 -6.16 13.82
N TYR A 192 3.92 -5.64 14.47
CA TYR A 192 4.23 -5.94 15.87
C TYR A 192 3.34 -5.18 16.86
N THR A 193 2.67 -4.13 16.39
CA THR A 193 1.76 -3.27 17.16
C THR A 193 0.38 -3.16 16.51
N SER A 194 0.11 -3.93 15.46
CA SER A 194 -1.09 -3.79 14.64
C SER A 194 -2.36 -4.35 15.28
N ASP A 195 -2.26 -5.00 16.42
CA ASP A 195 -3.40 -5.15 17.33
C ASP A 195 -3.97 -3.77 17.74
N ALA A 196 -3.15 -2.72 17.68
CA ALA A 196 -3.60 -1.36 17.92
C ALA A 196 -4.43 -0.74 16.76
N ALA A 197 -4.51 -1.39 15.61
CA ALA A 197 -5.37 -0.94 14.50
C ALA A 197 -6.73 -1.67 14.49
N ASP A 198 -6.86 -2.72 15.30
CA ASP A 198 -8.08 -3.53 15.44
C ASP A 198 -8.84 -3.19 16.75
N ASP A 199 -8.26 -2.38 17.65
CA ASP A 199 -8.89 -1.75 18.81
C ASP A 199 -9.38 -0.33 18.42
#